data_3992fafe4e2781b8a193469f1a7af700
#
_entry.id   3992fafe4e2781b8a193469f1a7af700
#
_cell.length_a   1.000
_cell.length_b   1.000
_cell.length_c   1.000
_cell.angle_alpha   90.00
_cell.angle_beta   90.00
_cell.angle_gamma   90.00
#
_symmetry.space_group_name_H-M   'P 1'
#
loop_
_entity.id
_entity.type
_entity.pdbx_description
1 polymer ?
#
loop_
_entity_poly.entity_id
_entity_poly.type
_entity_poly.pdbx_seq_one_letter_code
_entity_poly.pdbx_strand_id
1 'polypeptide(L)'
;MKNQFSRRKFLAATGAAVVAPLVIPRSVLGQNGSPGANETIKVALIGLGNRCMDIYPREIKPVAGLKIVGVSDFWTVRMKSFFDKSPNDLQPEQAYADFREMIDTEKPDGIFAMTATHQRAWVTGIAMQMGCHVYIEKPMCLTIEEGR
;
A
#
# COMPACT_ATOMS: atom_id res chain seq x y z
N MET A 1 35.28 -13.80 -38.80
CA MET A 1 35.00 -12.38 -39.13
C MET A 1 34.85 -11.63 -37.83
N LYS A 2 35.79 -10.75 -37.44
CA LYS A 2 35.77 -9.95 -36.20
C LYS A 2 34.96 -8.67 -36.48
N ASN A 3 33.76 -8.56 -35.93
CA ASN A 3 32.96 -7.33 -35.95
C ASN A 3 33.68 -6.28 -35.08
N GLN A 4 34.44 -5.41 -35.68
CA GLN A 4 35.04 -4.27 -34.96
C GLN A 4 33.99 -3.18 -34.80
N PHE A 5 33.47 -3.02 -33.59
CA PHE A 5 32.68 -1.84 -33.22
C PHE A 5 33.60 -0.60 -33.27
N SER A 6 33.41 0.27 -34.25
CA SER A 6 34.16 1.51 -34.33
C SER A 6 33.66 2.51 -33.29
N ARG A 7 34.57 3.31 -32.68
CA ARG A 7 34.25 4.38 -31.73
C ARG A 7 33.21 5.36 -32.29
N ARG A 8 33.21 5.57 -33.60
CA ARG A 8 32.27 6.45 -34.30
C ARG A 8 30.82 5.87 -34.30
N LYS A 9 30.66 4.55 -34.45
CA LYS A 9 29.37 3.87 -34.36
C LYS A 9 28.82 3.84 -32.91
N PHE A 10 29.70 3.73 -31.93
CA PHE A 10 29.33 3.81 -30.52
C PHE A 10 28.82 5.22 -30.15
N LEU A 11 29.53 6.26 -30.53
CA LEU A 11 29.13 7.66 -30.27
C LEU A 11 27.85 8.05 -31.02
N ALA A 12 27.63 7.54 -32.22
CA ALA A 12 26.38 7.76 -32.96
C ALA A 12 25.19 7.06 -32.31
N ALA A 13 25.38 5.86 -31.76
CA ALA A 13 24.33 5.13 -31.04
C ALA A 13 23.97 5.77 -29.69
N THR A 14 24.99 6.29 -28.95
CA THR A 14 24.76 7.01 -27.69
C THR A 14 24.07 8.38 -27.89
N GLY A 15 24.43 9.10 -28.99
CA GLY A 15 23.78 10.37 -29.31
C GLY A 15 22.30 10.23 -29.67
N ALA A 16 21.89 9.13 -30.29
CA ALA A 16 20.49 8.85 -30.61
C ALA A 16 19.66 8.48 -29.37
N ALA A 17 20.26 7.87 -28.35
CA ALA A 17 19.58 7.50 -27.13
C ALA A 17 19.22 8.71 -26.23
N VAL A 18 19.98 9.82 -26.34
CA VAL A 18 19.76 11.04 -25.53
C VAL A 18 18.62 11.90 -26.09
N VAL A 19 18.21 11.69 -27.36
CA VAL A 19 17.15 12.50 -28.03
C VAL A 19 15.83 11.74 -28.12
N ALA A 20 15.76 10.50 -27.60
CA ALA A 20 14.49 9.79 -27.58
C ALA A 20 13.50 10.53 -26.65
N PRO A 21 12.32 10.93 -27.16
CA PRO A 21 11.33 11.58 -26.31
C PRO A 21 10.95 10.64 -25.17
N LEU A 22 10.96 11.14 -23.95
CA LEU A 22 10.49 10.41 -22.77
C LEU A 22 8.97 10.31 -22.89
N VAL A 23 8.47 9.21 -23.46
CA VAL A 23 7.04 8.96 -23.56
C VAL A 23 6.54 8.47 -22.21
N ILE A 24 5.95 9.37 -21.44
CA ILE A 24 5.27 9.02 -20.18
C ILE A 24 3.87 8.51 -20.55
N PRO A 25 3.53 7.26 -20.24
CA PRO A 25 2.18 6.73 -20.48
C PRO A 25 1.12 7.60 -19.78
N ARG A 26 0.00 7.82 -20.44
CA ARG A 26 -1.12 8.62 -19.89
C ARG A 26 -1.64 8.09 -18.55
N SER A 27 -1.55 6.78 -18.32
CA SER A 27 -1.88 6.14 -17.04
C SER A 27 -1.03 6.61 -15.86
N VAL A 28 0.18 7.13 -16.12
CA VAL A 28 1.05 7.71 -15.08
C VAL A 28 0.64 9.14 -14.73
N LEU A 29 0.05 9.85 -15.68
CA LEU A 29 -0.32 11.27 -15.53
C LEU A 29 -1.73 11.47 -14.96
N GLY A 30 -2.51 10.41 -14.76
CA GLY A 30 -3.93 10.50 -14.40
C GLY A 30 -4.78 11.05 -15.54
N GLN A 31 -5.92 10.45 -15.83
CA GLN A 31 -6.89 10.98 -16.83
C GLN A 31 -8.32 10.61 -16.44
N ASN A 32 -9.28 11.43 -16.88
CA ASN A 32 -10.71 11.19 -16.74
C ASN A 32 -11.18 10.95 -15.28
N GLY A 33 -10.60 11.68 -14.31
CA GLY A 33 -10.95 11.55 -12.90
C GLY A 33 -10.24 10.38 -12.18
N SER A 34 -9.36 9.64 -12.86
CA SER A 34 -8.49 8.66 -12.21
C SER A 34 -7.18 9.33 -11.79
N PRO A 35 -6.76 9.19 -10.52
CA PRO A 35 -5.51 9.76 -10.03
C PRO A 35 -4.31 9.15 -10.76
N GLY A 36 -3.28 9.96 -11.01
CA GLY A 36 -2.00 9.52 -11.53
C GLY A 36 -1.25 8.64 -10.54
N ALA A 37 -0.19 7.97 -11.01
CA ALA A 37 0.61 7.08 -10.15
C ALA A 37 1.18 7.79 -8.92
N ASN A 38 1.55 9.08 -9.06
CA ASN A 38 2.07 9.89 -7.95
C ASN A 38 0.97 10.51 -7.07
N GLU A 39 -0.29 10.41 -7.47
CA GLU A 39 -1.46 10.90 -6.73
C GLU A 39 -2.14 9.75 -5.97
N THR A 40 -1.63 8.53 -6.11
CA THR A 40 -2.19 7.34 -5.45
C THR A 40 -1.45 7.07 -4.15
N ILE A 41 -2.18 7.10 -3.04
CA ILE A 41 -1.69 6.76 -1.70
C ILE A 41 -1.98 5.29 -1.46
N LYS A 42 -0.92 4.51 -1.19
CA LYS A 42 -1.04 3.09 -0.84
C LYS A 42 -1.32 2.96 0.65
N VAL A 43 -2.36 2.26 1.00
CA VAL A 43 -2.69 1.99 2.40
C VAL A 43 -2.93 0.51 2.65
N ALA A 44 -2.72 0.08 3.89
CA ALA A 44 -3.02 -1.28 4.32
C ALA A 44 -3.95 -1.29 5.53
N LEU A 45 -4.71 -2.38 5.71
CA LEU A 45 -5.65 -2.53 6.80
C LEU A 45 -5.09 -3.54 7.81
N ILE A 46 -5.04 -3.17 9.09
CA ILE A 46 -4.61 -4.05 10.19
C ILE A 46 -5.77 -4.23 11.17
N GLY A 47 -6.22 -5.48 11.31
CA GLY A 47 -7.38 -5.85 12.11
C GLY A 47 -8.69 -5.81 11.29
N LEU A 48 -9.10 -6.98 10.81
CA LEU A 48 -10.29 -7.17 9.94
C LEU A 48 -11.55 -7.51 10.76
N GLY A 49 -11.68 -6.90 11.93
CA GLY A 49 -12.84 -7.04 12.80
C GLY A 49 -14.09 -6.30 12.27
N ASN A 50 -15.18 -6.35 13.04
CA ASN A 50 -16.45 -5.73 12.66
C ASN A 50 -16.31 -4.25 12.29
N ARG A 51 -15.46 -3.51 13.00
CA ARG A 51 -15.24 -2.09 12.71
C ARG A 51 -14.61 -1.88 11.34
N CYS A 52 -13.60 -2.67 10.99
CA CYS A 52 -13.01 -2.64 9.65
C CYS A 52 -14.05 -2.97 8.57
N MET A 53 -14.81 -4.05 8.77
CA MET A 53 -15.82 -4.50 7.82
C MET A 53 -16.98 -3.52 7.66
N ASP A 54 -17.20 -2.65 8.63
CA ASP A 54 -18.20 -1.60 8.57
C ASP A 54 -17.72 -0.35 7.81
N ILE A 55 -16.54 0.17 8.16
CA ILE A 55 -16.06 1.43 7.58
C ILE A 55 -15.33 1.26 6.23
N TYR A 56 -14.66 0.12 6.01
CA TYR A 56 -13.91 -0.10 4.79
C TYR A 56 -14.74 0.13 3.52
N PRO A 57 -15.89 -0.54 3.30
CA PRO A 57 -16.66 -0.40 2.07
C PRO A 57 -17.33 0.96 1.92
N ARG A 58 -17.61 1.64 3.02
CA ARG A 58 -18.41 2.89 3.01
C ARG A 58 -17.55 4.16 3.03
N GLU A 59 -16.42 4.12 3.72
CA GLU A 59 -15.65 5.32 4.01
C GLU A 59 -14.23 5.27 3.42
N ILE A 60 -13.59 4.10 3.38
CA ILE A 60 -12.20 3.98 2.90
C ILE A 60 -12.15 3.70 1.40
N LYS A 61 -12.83 2.65 0.98
CA LYS A 61 -12.82 2.20 -0.43
C LYS A 61 -13.27 3.27 -1.44
N PRO A 62 -14.26 4.13 -1.15
CA PRO A 62 -14.70 5.15 -2.11
C PRO A 62 -13.76 6.33 -2.26
N VAL A 63 -12.71 6.45 -1.45
CA VAL A 63 -11.79 7.60 -1.49
C VAL A 63 -10.93 7.55 -2.75
N ALA A 64 -11.12 8.53 -3.63
CA ALA A 64 -10.34 8.65 -4.84
C ALA A 64 -8.85 8.86 -4.51
N GLY A 65 -7.97 8.16 -5.24
CA GLY A 65 -6.53 8.25 -5.01
C GLY A 65 -6.02 7.37 -3.86
N LEU A 66 -6.89 6.63 -3.17
CA LEU A 66 -6.48 5.71 -2.13
C LEU A 66 -6.54 4.27 -2.65
N LYS A 67 -5.44 3.54 -2.54
CA LYS A 67 -5.33 2.14 -2.98
C LYS A 67 -4.99 1.26 -1.80
N ILE A 68 -5.85 0.27 -1.54
CA ILE A 68 -5.52 -0.79 -0.58
C ILE A 68 -4.51 -1.73 -1.23
N VAL A 69 -3.40 -2.00 -0.56
CA VAL A 69 -2.33 -2.86 -1.06
C VAL A 69 -2.12 -4.13 -0.24
N GLY A 70 -2.69 -4.20 0.97
CA GLY A 70 -2.59 -5.38 1.81
C GLY A 70 -3.54 -5.33 3.00
N VAL A 71 -3.83 -6.50 3.55
CA VAL A 71 -4.62 -6.67 4.77
C VAL A 71 -3.93 -7.62 5.74
N SER A 72 -4.08 -7.37 7.04
CA SER A 72 -3.51 -8.22 8.07
C SER A 72 -4.48 -8.48 9.22
N ASP A 73 -4.63 -9.75 9.58
CA ASP A 73 -5.28 -10.19 10.82
C ASP A 73 -4.66 -11.51 11.24
N PHE A 74 -4.43 -11.71 12.54
CA PHE A 74 -3.92 -13.00 13.05
C PHE A 74 -4.95 -14.13 12.93
N TRP A 75 -6.23 -13.80 12.78
CA TRP A 75 -7.31 -14.76 12.67
C TRP A 75 -7.74 -14.99 11.21
N THR A 76 -7.34 -16.12 10.66
CA THR A 76 -7.57 -16.50 9.25
C THR A 76 -9.03 -16.46 8.83
N VAL A 77 -9.97 -16.73 9.76
CA VAL A 77 -11.42 -16.64 9.49
C VAL A 77 -11.84 -15.21 9.13
N ARG A 78 -11.22 -14.20 9.75
CA ARG A 78 -11.50 -12.80 9.41
C ARG A 78 -10.94 -12.42 8.05
N MET A 79 -9.73 -12.90 7.72
CA MET A 79 -9.16 -12.72 6.39
C MET A 79 -10.06 -13.33 5.32
N LYS A 80 -10.52 -14.58 5.51
CA LYS A 80 -11.48 -15.22 4.60
C LYS A 80 -12.76 -14.39 4.48
N SER A 81 -13.35 -13.97 5.59
CA SER A 81 -14.57 -13.13 5.59
C SER A 81 -14.39 -11.81 4.85
N PHE A 82 -13.19 -11.22 4.88
CA PHE A 82 -12.87 -10.00 4.13
C PHE A 82 -12.94 -10.28 2.63
N PHE A 83 -12.29 -11.34 2.14
CA PHE A 83 -12.30 -11.69 0.71
C PHE A 83 -13.69 -12.11 0.22
N ASP A 84 -14.46 -12.82 1.03
CA ASP A 84 -15.84 -13.21 0.69
C ASP A 84 -16.73 -11.97 0.45
N LYS A 85 -16.49 -10.88 1.18
CA LYS A 85 -17.26 -9.63 1.08
C LYS A 85 -16.66 -8.60 0.11
N SER A 86 -15.39 -8.74 -0.22
CA SER A 86 -14.63 -7.81 -1.08
C SER A 86 -13.75 -8.56 -2.08
N PRO A 87 -14.33 -9.43 -2.94
CA PRO A 87 -13.56 -10.42 -3.71
C PRO A 87 -12.66 -9.83 -4.80
N ASN A 88 -12.86 -8.56 -5.17
CA ASN A 88 -12.12 -7.92 -6.26
C ASN A 88 -11.16 -6.82 -5.78
N ASP A 89 -11.02 -6.64 -4.47
CA ASP A 89 -10.25 -5.51 -3.94
C ASP A 89 -8.76 -5.85 -3.81
N LEU A 90 -8.44 -7.09 -3.46
CA LEU A 90 -7.10 -7.61 -3.25
C LEU A 90 -7.01 -9.07 -3.73
N GLN A 91 -5.79 -9.53 -3.97
CA GLN A 91 -5.51 -10.95 -4.19
C GLN A 91 -5.28 -11.64 -2.83
N PRO A 92 -5.57 -12.96 -2.71
CA PRO A 92 -5.37 -13.70 -1.46
C PRO A 92 -3.93 -13.64 -0.91
N GLU A 93 -2.94 -13.51 -1.79
CA GLU A 93 -1.51 -13.39 -1.45
C GLU A 93 -1.19 -12.06 -0.74
N GLN A 94 -2.09 -11.08 -0.78
CA GLN A 94 -1.97 -9.80 -0.09
C GLN A 94 -2.62 -9.83 1.30
N ALA A 95 -2.89 -11.02 1.84
CA ALA A 95 -3.37 -11.26 3.19
C ALA A 95 -2.27 -11.86 4.07
N TYR A 96 -1.97 -11.20 5.16
CA TYR A 96 -0.84 -11.50 6.02
C TYR A 96 -1.28 -11.77 7.44
N ALA A 97 -0.73 -12.83 8.06
CA ALA A 97 -0.93 -13.08 9.48
C ALA A 97 -0.12 -12.10 10.34
N ASP A 98 1.06 -11.68 9.85
CA ASP A 98 1.93 -10.70 10.49
C ASP A 98 1.91 -9.38 9.68
N PHE A 99 1.46 -8.31 10.32
CA PHE A 99 1.41 -6.98 9.69
C PHE A 99 2.78 -6.41 9.35
N ARG A 100 3.84 -6.84 10.01
CA ARG A 100 5.22 -6.39 9.73
C ARG A 100 5.69 -6.93 8.39
N GLU A 101 5.41 -8.21 8.11
CA GLU A 101 5.66 -8.83 6.82
C GLU A 101 4.86 -8.12 5.71
N MET A 102 3.59 -7.80 5.97
CA MET A 102 2.77 -7.02 5.05
C MET A 102 3.39 -5.65 4.73
N ILE A 103 3.82 -4.91 5.76
CA ILE A 103 4.45 -3.60 5.56
C ILE A 103 5.74 -3.72 4.75
N ASP A 104 6.57 -4.72 5.05
CA ASP A 104 7.83 -4.95 4.36
C ASP A 104 7.65 -5.37 2.90
N THR A 105 6.60 -6.12 2.60
CA THR A 105 6.32 -6.62 1.24
C THR A 105 5.61 -5.58 0.39
N GLU A 106 4.51 -5.03 0.89
CA GLU A 106 3.61 -4.17 0.11
C GLU A 106 4.04 -2.70 0.11
N LYS A 107 4.90 -2.29 1.07
CA LYS A 107 5.40 -0.92 1.22
C LYS A 107 4.27 0.12 1.15
N PRO A 108 3.27 0.05 2.05
CA PRO A 108 2.21 1.05 2.12
C PRO A 108 2.76 2.39 2.61
N ASP A 109 2.18 3.49 2.12
CA ASP A 109 2.45 4.84 2.63
C ASP A 109 1.83 5.04 4.02
N GLY A 110 0.71 4.36 4.26
CA GLY A 110 0.01 4.42 5.54
C GLY A 110 -0.78 3.17 5.88
N ILE A 111 -1.19 3.07 7.13
CA ILE A 111 -2.03 1.97 7.63
C ILE A 111 -3.28 2.50 8.34
N PHE A 112 -4.34 1.72 8.27
CA PHE A 112 -5.51 1.83 9.14
C PHE A 112 -5.44 0.77 10.24
N ALA A 113 -5.17 1.19 11.48
CA ALA A 113 -5.09 0.30 12.64
C ALA A 113 -6.46 0.15 13.31
N MET A 114 -7.17 -0.94 12.97
CA MET A 114 -8.51 -1.26 13.46
C MET A 114 -8.51 -2.49 14.38
N THR A 115 -7.38 -2.75 15.02
CA THR A 115 -7.18 -3.86 15.96
C THR A 115 -7.97 -3.67 17.26
N ALA A 116 -8.00 -4.70 18.10
CA ALA A 116 -8.46 -4.59 19.46
C ALA A 116 -7.64 -3.55 20.25
N THR A 117 -8.27 -2.86 21.21
CA THR A 117 -7.68 -1.70 21.89
C THR A 117 -6.33 -2.01 22.54
N HIS A 118 -6.20 -3.17 23.19
CA HIS A 118 -4.98 -3.59 23.88
C HIS A 118 -3.77 -3.86 22.96
N GLN A 119 -3.99 -3.98 21.64
CA GLN A 119 -2.91 -4.17 20.67
C GLN A 119 -2.60 -2.89 19.89
N ARG A 120 -3.45 -1.90 19.99
CA ARG A 120 -3.51 -0.77 19.09
C ARG A 120 -2.27 0.12 19.20
N ALA A 121 -1.89 0.51 20.40
CA ALA A 121 -0.69 1.30 20.64
C ALA A 121 0.58 0.60 20.16
N TRP A 122 0.69 -0.71 20.42
CA TRP A 122 1.83 -1.53 19.99
C TRP A 122 1.93 -1.64 18.45
N VAL A 123 0.83 -1.99 17.79
CA VAL A 123 0.77 -2.08 16.31
C VAL A 123 1.12 -0.75 15.66
N THR A 124 0.55 0.34 16.18
CA THR A 124 0.77 1.69 15.67
C THR A 124 2.21 2.15 15.82
N GLY A 125 2.79 1.92 17.01
CA GLY A 125 4.18 2.27 17.29
C GLY A 125 5.16 1.57 16.34
N ILE A 126 4.96 0.27 16.11
CA ILE A 126 5.80 -0.49 15.16
C ILE A 126 5.60 0.02 13.73
N ALA A 127 4.37 0.24 13.28
CA ALA A 127 4.11 0.72 11.92
C ALA A 127 4.74 2.10 11.66
N MET A 128 4.70 3.01 12.63
CA MET A 128 5.40 4.30 12.55
C MET A 128 6.92 4.14 12.50
N GLN A 129 7.50 3.23 13.28
CA GLN A 129 8.94 2.91 13.21
C GLN A 129 9.35 2.32 11.85
N MET A 130 8.44 1.60 11.18
CA MET A 130 8.62 1.09 9.82
C MET A 130 8.36 2.14 8.74
N GLY A 131 8.09 3.40 9.11
CA GLY A 131 7.95 4.52 8.20
C GLY A 131 6.53 4.76 7.65
N CYS A 132 5.51 4.06 8.15
CA CYS A 132 4.13 4.24 7.72
C CYS A 132 3.46 5.42 8.44
N HIS A 133 2.64 6.19 7.71
CA HIS A 133 1.61 7.02 8.34
C HIS A 133 0.53 6.13 8.95
N VAL A 134 -0.08 6.58 10.04
CA VAL A 134 -1.05 5.76 10.78
C VAL A 134 -2.36 6.50 11.02
N TYR A 135 -3.46 5.89 10.60
CA TYR A 135 -4.80 6.19 11.10
C TYR A 135 -5.16 5.14 12.16
N ILE A 136 -5.56 5.59 13.34
CA ILE A 136 -5.88 4.74 14.47
C ILE A 136 -7.33 4.92 14.92
N GLU A 137 -8.05 3.81 15.13
CA GLU A 137 -9.40 3.85 15.68
C GLU A 137 -9.41 4.17 17.19
N LYS A 138 -10.51 4.72 17.63
CA LYS A 138 -10.74 5.01 19.05
C LYS A 138 -11.07 3.72 19.84
N PRO A 139 -10.73 3.63 21.12
CA PRO A 139 -9.77 4.47 21.83
C PRO A 139 -8.35 4.17 21.37
N MET A 140 -7.49 5.19 21.38
CA MET A 140 -6.11 5.09 20.87
C MET A 140 -5.26 4.12 21.67
N CYS A 141 -5.42 4.13 22.99
CA CYS A 141 -4.64 3.35 23.94
C CYS A 141 -5.48 3.01 25.18
N LEU A 142 -4.98 2.15 26.05
CA LEU A 142 -5.61 1.81 27.33
C LEU A 142 -5.05 2.65 28.49
N THR A 143 -3.78 3.02 28.43
CA THR A 143 -3.11 3.78 29.47
C THR A 143 -2.46 5.05 28.92
N ILE A 144 -2.13 5.98 29.81
CA ILE A 144 -1.42 7.23 29.45
C ILE A 144 -0.01 6.92 28.94
N GLU A 145 0.63 5.88 29.49
CA GLU A 145 1.96 5.43 29.10
C GLU A 145 1.97 4.92 27.66
N GLU A 146 0.95 4.14 27.26
CA GLU A 146 0.81 3.67 25.87
C GLU A 146 0.57 4.82 24.87
N GLY A 147 -0.04 5.92 25.33
CA GLY A 147 -0.37 7.07 24.48
C GLY A 147 0.77 8.09 24.35
N ARG A 148 1.88 7.93 25.06
CA ARG A 148 3.06 8.80 25.02
C ARG A 148 4.14 8.29 24.09
#